data_e0b0145b104d10ea71b6dce505ca5551
#
_entry.id   e0b0145b104d10ea71b6dce505ca5551
#
_cell.length_a   1.000
_cell.length_b   1.000
_cell.length_c   1.000
_cell.angle_alpha   90.00
_cell.angle_beta   90.00
_cell.angle_gamma   90.00
#
_symmetry.space_group_name_H-M   'P 1'
#
loop_
_entity.id
_entity.type
_entity.pdbx_description
1 polymer ?
#
loop_
_entity_poly.entity_id
_entity_poly.type
_entity_poly.pdbx_seq_one_letter_code
_entity_poly.pdbx_strand_id
1 'polypeptide(L)'
;EISLGLVGSEMCIRDRNYYPETKLPENEYQIAWYAYGKDYHDVMKAKLKTLLEFIQNNYSAGGRAFCDTAPVLERYWAWRAGLGWIGKNTQLIIPQAGSCFFLGELIIDLPADRYDSPQENRCGSCTRCLNACPTKALEAPFRLNSAKCLSYLTIEYRGELPLDTGQKMGKMIYGCDECQRACPWNRFATPSRTIEFSPSASLLTMRKEDWHRLSEEQYRTLFKGSAVKRAKYQGLMRNIRSAKK
;
A
#
# COMPACT_ATOMS: atom_id res chain seq x y z
N GLU A 1 14.67 26.21 12.06
CA GLU A 1 14.69 24.76 12.38
C GLU A 1 13.30 24.21 12.13
N ILE A 2 13.20 23.21 11.23
CA ILE A 2 11.93 22.54 10.97
C ILE A 2 11.82 21.39 11.96
N SER A 3 10.90 21.50 12.90
CA SER A 3 10.54 20.41 13.79
C SER A 3 9.71 19.38 13.01
N LEU A 4 10.24 18.18 12.84
CA LEU A 4 9.53 17.08 12.22
C LEU A 4 8.73 16.36 13.29
N GLY A 5 7.43 16.65 13.38
CA GLY A 5 6.50 15.89 14.19
C GLY A 5 5.85 14.81 13.33
N LEU A 6 6.14 13.54 13.59
CA LEU A 6 5.33 12.44 13.08
C LEU A 6 4.19 12.21 14.06
N VAL A 7 2.97 12.36 13.57
CA VAL A 7 1.79 12.09 14.37
C VAL A 7 1.60 10.58 14.47
N GLY A 8 1.52 10.12 15.69
CA GLY A 8 1.59 8.73 16.08
C GLY A 8 0.57 7.76 15.46
N SER A 9 0.54 6.57 16.01
CA SER A 9 -0.10 5.34 15.52
C SER A 9 -1.57 5.42 15.06
N GLU A 10 -2.30 6.45 15.42
CA GLU A 10 -3.70 6.63 14.98
C GLU A 10 -3.84 7.06 13.52
N MET A 11 -2.78 7.56 12.92
CA MET A 11 -2.73 7.94 11.50
C MET A 11 -2.37 6.77 10.57
N CYS A 12 -1.99 5.64 11.12
CA CYS A 12 -1.74 4.43 10.34
C CYS A 12 -3.06 3.73 10.04
N ILE A 13 -3.60 3.95 8.85
CA ILE A 13 -4.82 3.29 8.41
C ILE A 13 -4.44 1.90 7.88
N ARG A 14 -5.10 0.89 8.44
CA ARG A 14 -4.87 -0.50 8.07
C ARG A 14 -5.83 -0.89 6.95
N ASP A 15 -5.29 -1.45 5.88
CA ASP A 15 -6.03 -1.74 4.64
C ASP A 15 -6.61 -3.17 4.55
N ARG A 16 -6.63 -3.91 5.66
CA ARG A 16 -7.02 -5.34 5.66
C ARG A 16 -8.52 -5.62 5.74
N ASN A 17 -9.36 -4.62 5.67
CA ASN A 17 -10.78 -4.73 5.98
C ASN A 17 -11.55 -5.75 5.13
N TYR A 18 -11.16 -5.95 3.88
CA TYR A 18 -11.82 -6.87 2.94
C TYR A 18 -11.15 -8.25 2.86
N TYR A 19 -10.01 -8.41 3.53
CA TYR A 19 -9.25 -9.64 3.53
C TYR A 19 -9.16 -10.17 4.96
N PRO A 20 -9.35 -11.35 5.28
CA PRO A 20 -9.70 -12.61 4.66
C PRO A 20 -11.20 -12.92 4.67
N GLU A 21 -12.05 -12.07 5.18
CA GLU A 21 -13.49 -12.30 5.34
C GLU A 21 -14.22 -12.25 4.00
N THR A 22 -13.66 -11.51 3.04
CA THR A 22 -14.17 -11.49 1.69
C THR A 22 -13.62 -12.69 0.94
N LYS A 23 -14.37 -13.74 0.84
CA LYS A 23 -14.06 -14.91 0.02
C LYS A 23 -14.13 -14.52 -1.45
N LEU A 24 -13.05 -13.90 -1.96
CA LEU A 24 -12.85 -13.85 -3.40
C LEU A 24 -12.78 -15.30 -3.89
N PRO A 25 -13.53 -15.67 -4.93
CA PRO A 25 -13.46 -17.00 -5.47
C PRO A 25 -12.01 -17.36 -5.81
N GLU A 26 -11.55 -18.53 -5.41
CA GLU A 26 -10.12 -18.89 -5.47
C GLU A 26 -9.51 -18.77 -6.87
N ASN A 27 -10.32 -18.85 -7.91
CA ASN A 27 -9.87 -18.83 -9.30
C ASN A 27 -9.96 -17.47 -9.99
N GLU A 28 -10.49 -16.44 -9.35
CA GLU A 28 -10.66 -15.12 -9.95
C GLU A 28 -9.42 -14.24 -9.86
N TYR A 29 -9.36 -13.22 -10.71
CA TYR A 29 -8.28 -12.23 -10.64
C TYR A 29 -8.39 -11.38 -9.37
N GLN A 30 -7.24 -10.94 -8.89
CA GLN A 30 -7.09 -10.15 -7.68
C GLN A 30 -6.30 -8.88 -7.97
N ILE A 31 -6.61 -7.84 -7.22
CA ILE A 31 -5.80 -6.62 -7.12
C ILE A 31 -5.17 -6.54 -5.72
N ALA A 32 -4.14 -5.73 -5.56
CA ALA A 32 -3.51 -5.54 -4.25
C ALA A 32 -4.53 -5.03 -3.22
N TRP A 33 -4.38 -5.47 -1.99
CA TRP A 33 -5.31 -5.21 -0.90
C TRP A 33 -5.69 -3.75 -0.75
N TYR A 34 -4.71 -2.87 -0.88
CA TYR A 34 -4.90 -1.43 -0.69
C TYR A 34 -5.81 -0.76 -1.74
N ALA A 35 -6.04 -1.42 -2.88
CA ALA A 35 -6.70 -0.83 -4.05
C ALA A 35 -8.19 -1.21 -4.20
N TYR A 36 -8.75 -2.00 -3.27
CA TYR A 36 -10.15 -2.42 -3.34
C TYR A 36 -11.16 -1.33 -3.00
N GLY A 37 -10.79 -0.38 -2.13
CA GLY A 37 -11.65 0.73 -1.72
C GLY A 37 -11.35 2.04 -2.45
N LYS A 38 -11.70 3.14 -1.80
CA LYS A 38 -11.34 4.49 -2.28
C LYS A 38 -9.84 4.68 -2.30
N ASP A 39 -9.40 5.60 -3.15
CA ASP A 39 -8.00 6.00 -3.23
C ASP A 39 -7.52 6.51 -1.86
N TYR A 40 -6.52 5.83 -1.31
CA TYR A 40 -5.98 6.17 0.01
C TYR A 40 -5.38 7.58 0.06
N HIS A 41 -4.89 8.10 -1.07
CA HIS A 41 -4.40 9.48 -1.12
C HIS A 41 -5.48 10.48 -0.72
N ASP A 42 -6.70 10.30 -1.23
CA ASP A 42 -7.81 11.21 -0.93
C ASP A 42 -8.25 11.06 0.53
N VAL A 43 -8.37 9.82 1.01
CA VAL A 43 -8.78 9.52 2.39
C VAL A 43 -7.75 10.04 3.40
N MET A 44 -6.46 9.76 3.16
CA MET A 44 -5.38 10.21 4.05
C MET A 44 -5.24 11.72 4.03
N LYS A 45 -5.27 12.36 2.87
CA LYS A 45 -5.20 13.83 2.77
C LYS A 45 -6.35 14.51 3.52
N ALA A 46 -7.57 13.97 3.45
CA ALA A 46 -8.71 14.50 4.18
C ALA A 46 -8.47 14.42 5.70
N LYS A 47 -8.02 13.26 6.20
CA LYS A 47 -7.72 13.07 7.63
C LYS A 47 -6.57 13.95 8.12
N LEU A 48 -5.48 14.01 7.34
CA LEU A 48 -4.33 14.86 7.63
C LEU A 48 -4.70 16.34 7.66
N LYS A 49 -5.57 16.77 6.74
CA LYS A 49 -6.08 18.14 6.71
C LYS A 49 -6.83 18.48 8.00
N THR A 50 -7.77 17.63 8.42
CA THR A 50 -8.52 17.83 9.67
C THR A 50 -7.58 17.93 10.89
N LEU A 51 -6.55 17.08 10.94
CA LEU A 51 -5.58 17.12 12.02
C LEU A 51 -4.71 18.40 11.97
N LEU A 52 -4.28 18.80 10.79
CA LEU A 52 -3.50 20.02 10.61
C LEU A 52 -4.31 21.26 11.01
N GLU A 53 -5.58 21.33 10.60
CA GLU A 53 -6.51 22.40 11.01
C GLU A 53 -6.70 22.44 12.53
N PHE A 54 -6.83 21.29 13.18
CA PHE A 54 -6.88 21.22 14.64
C PHE A 54 -5.61 21.78 15.28
N ILE A 55 -4.42 21.41 14.79
CA ILE A 55 -3.14 21.91 15.30
C ILE A 55 -3.04 23.43 15.10
N GLN A 56 -3.36 23.92 13.92
CA GLN A 56 -3.31 25.34 13.59
C GLN A 56 -4.23 26.18 14.47
N ASN A 57 -5.44 25.70 14.72
CA ASN A 57 -6.42 26.42 15.54
C ASN A 57 -6.08 26.44 17.03
N ASN A 58 -5.38 25.43 17.53
CA ASN A 58 -5.10 25.32 18.98
C ASN A 58 -3.68 25.79 19.36
N TYR A 59 -2.74 25.77 18.42
CA TYR A 59 -1.32 26.04 18.73
C TYR A 59 -0.71 27.16 17.87
N SER A 60 -1.53 27.81 17.04
CA SER A 60 -1.05 28.89 16.13
C SER A 60 0.16 28.47 15.27
N ALA A 61 0.18 27.23 14.84
CA ALA A 61 1.28 26.61 14.12
C ALA A 61 1.01 26.57 12.61
N GLY A 62 2.05 26.79 11.81
CA GLY A 62 2.06 26.47 10.38
C GLY A 62 2.37 24.99 10.14
N GLY A 63 2.08 24.51 8.91
CA GLY A 63 2.47 23.14 8.56
C GLY A 63 1.97 22.70 7.22
N ARG A 64 2.42 21.51 6.82
CA ARG A 64 2.03 20.83 5.56
C ARG A 64 1.83 19.34 5.78
N ALA A 65 0.85 18.81 5.09
CA ALA A 65 0.51 17.38 5.11
C ALA A 65 1.02 16.68 3.86
N PHE A 66 1.52 15.46 4.02
CA PHE A 66 2.06 14.64 2.95
C PHE A 66 1.49 13.21 3.04
N CYS A 67 1.31 12.58 1.90
CA CYS A 67 0.97 11.16 1.76
C CYS A 67 1.41 10.71 0.36
N ASP A 68 2.45 9.90 0.29
CA ASP A 68 3.00 9.20 -0.88
C ASP A 68 3.41 10.07 -2.10
N THR A 69 2.71 11.15 -2.39
CA THR A 69 2.90 11.95 -3.63
C THR A 69 3.99 13.03 -3.56
N ALA A 70 4.70 13.15 -2.45
CA ALA A 70 5.77 14.12 -2.24
C ALA A 70 7.13 13.40 -2.11
N PRO A 71 8.26 14.08 -2.35
CA PRO A 71 9.60 13.51 -2.16
C PRO A 71 9.96 13.40 -0.67
N VAL A 72 9.08 12.81 0.12
CA VAL A 72 9.24 12.53 1.55
C VAL A 72 9.51 11.04 1.71
N LEU A 73 10.55 10.70 2.46
CA LEU A 73 10.90 9.31 2.76
C LEU A 73 10.03 8.77 3.91
N GLU A 74 8.73 8.62 3.68
CA GLU A 74 7.72 8.30 4.69
C GLU A 74 8.11 7.13 5.60
N ARG A 75 8.53 6.00 5.04
CA ARG A 75 8.95 4.83 5.83
C ARG A 75 10.18 5.11 6.70
N TYR A 76 11.10 5.93 6.22
CA TYR A 76 12.28 6.34 6.99
C TYR A 76 11.87 7.22 8.17
N TRP A 77 11.02 8.21 7.94
CA TRP A 77 10.55 9.09 9.00
C TRP A 77 9.67 8.35 10.01
N ALA A 78 8.81 7.45 9.56
CA ALA A 78 8.02 6.58 10.44
C ALA A 78 8.91 5.69 11.33
N TRP A 79 10.01 5.14 10.79
CA TRP A 79 11.01 4.45 11.58
C TRP A 79 11.72 5.38 12.57
N ARG A 80 12.14 6.56 12.13
CA ARG A 80 12.76 7.58 13.00
C ARG A 80 11.85 8.01 14.14
N ALA A 81 10.56 8.07 13.91
CA ALA A 81 9.52 8.37 14.90
C ALA A 81 9.15 7.17 15.79
N GLY A 82 9.89 6.07 15.75
CA GLY A 82 9.66 4.95 16.64
C GLY A 82 8.41 4.12 16.34
N LEU A 83 7.70 4.33 15.22
CA LEU A 83 6.49 3.56 14.88
C LEU A 83 6.77 2.08 14.67
N GLY A 84 7.94 1.74 14.17
CA GLY A 84 8.32 0.37 13.88
C GLY A 84 9.72 0.29 13.27
N TRP A 85 10.01 -0.77 12.53
CA TRP A 85 11.29 -0.95 11.84
C TRP A 85 11.07 -1.23 10.35
N ILE A 86 12.09 -0.95 9.54
CA ILE A 86 12.09 -1.33 8.14
C ILE A 86 12.41 -2.83 8.06
N GLY A 87 11.47 -3.60 7.51
CA GLY A 87 11.64 -5.05 7.32
C GLY A 87 12.54 -5.41 6.15
N LYS A 88 12.97 -6.69 6.08
CA LYS A 88 13.76 -7.22 4.95
C LYS A 88 13.06 -7.09 3.61
N ASN A 89 11.73 -6.94 3.60
CA ASN A 89 10.90 -6.65 2.41
C ASN A 89 10.78 -5.15 2.10
N THR A 90 11.56 -4.31 2.76
CA THR A 90 11.56 -2.84 2.62
C THR A 90 10.27 -2.13 3.10
N GLN A 91 9.33 -2.85 3.69
CA GLN A 91 8.13 -2.25 4.28
C GLN A 91 8.38 -1.86 5.74
N LEU A 92 7.66 -0.84 6.21
CA LEU A 92 7.59 -0.56 7.64
C LEU A 92 6.77 -1.64 8.33
N ILE A 93 7.28 -2.21 9.40
CA ILE A 93 6.59 -3.18 10.24
C ILE A 93 6.37 -2.57 11.61
N ILE A 94 5.11 -2.42 12.00
CA ILE A 94 4.72 -1.91 13.30
C ILE A 94 4.49 -3.09 14.25
N PRO A 95 5.09 -3.10 15.45
CA PRO A 95 4.84 -4.15 16.44
C PRO A 95 3.34 -4.33 16.68
N GLN A 96 2.89 -5.57 16.76
CA GLN A 96 1.49 -5.93 17.02
C GLN A 96 0.47 -5.40 16.00
N ALA A 97 0.92 -4.82 14.89
CA ALA A 97 0.08 -4.27 13.84
C ALA A 97 0.42 -4.79 12.43
N GLY A 98 1.67 -5.24 12.20
CA GLY A 98 2.10 -5.72 10.88
C GLY A 98 2.55 -4.59 9.97
N SER A 99 2.35 -4.76 8.65
CA SER A 99 2.81 -3.82 7.62
C SER A 99 1.69 -3.34 6.66
N CYS A 100 0.42 -3.69 6.95
CA CYS A 100 -0.70 -3.39 6.06
C CYS A 100 -1.41 -2.10 6.49
N PHE A 101 -0.79 -0.96 6.27
CA PHE A 101 -1.34 0.37 6.57
C PHE A 101 -0.76 1.42 5.64
N PHE A 102 -1.45 2.55 5.54
CA PHE A 102 -0.97 3.74 4.85
C PHE A 102 -0.22 4.64 5.82
N LEU A 103 0.76 5.38 5.30
CA LEU A 103 1.51 6.39 6.04
C LEU A 103 1.04 7.79 5.63
N GLY A 104 1.15 8.71 6.56
CA GLY A 104 0.93 10.11 6.31
C GLY A 104 1.71 10.93 7.32
N GLU A 105 2.24 12.06 6.89
CA GLU A 105 3.10 12.94 7.67
C GLU A 105 2.55 14.35 7.74
N LEU A 106 2.75 14.97 8.88
CA LEU A 106 2.65 16.43 9.05
C LEU A 106 4.03 16.98 9.34
N ILE A 107 4.44 17.97 8.55
CA ILE A 107 5.60 18.81 8.84
C ILE A 107 5.06 20.13 9.40
N ILE A 108 5.35 20.40 10.66
CA ILE A 108 4.82 21.54 11.39
C ILE A 108 5.96 22.38 11.99
N ASP A 109 5.72 23.64 12.20
CA ASP A 109 6.69 24.60 12.78
C ASP A 109 6.59 24.73 14.31
N LEU A 110 6.07 23.69 14.97
CA LEU A 110 6.09 23.58 16.42
C LEU A 110 7.33 22.82 16.90
N PRO A 111 7.96 23.25 17.99
CA PRO A 111 8.97 22.44 18.64
C PRO A 111 8.34 21.21 19.27
N ALA A 112 8.99 20.06 19.14
CA ALA A 112 8.59 18.86 19.84
C ALA A 112 9.16 18.90 21.27
N ASP A 113 8.35 18.50 22.23
CA ASP A 113 8.75 18.35 23.64
C ASP A 113 9.52 17.03 23.85
N ARG A 114 9.27 16.06 23.00
CA ARG A 114 9.91 14.74 23.03
C ARG A 114 10.04 14.14 21.64
N TYR A 115 11.08 13.36 21.43
CA TYR A 115 11.29 12.54 20.23
C TYR A 115 11.33 11.06 20.63
N ASP A 116 10.59 10.24 19.92
CA ASP A 116 10.68 8.80 20.07
C ASP A 116 11.96 8.24 19.40
N SER A 117 12.42 7.10 19.88
CA SER A 117 13.63 6.46 19.36
C SER A 117 13.27 5.42 18.28
N PRO A 118 14.08 5.30 17.21
CA PRO A 118 13.92 4.26 16.23
C PRO A 118 13.89 2.87 16.84
N GLN A 119 13.01 2.02 16.35
CA GLN A 119 12.94 0.64 16.82
C GLN A 119 13.99 -0.24 16.14
N GLU A 120 14.52 -1.20 16.90
CA GLU A 120 15.41 -2.21 16.39
C GLU A 120 14.71 -3.17 15.43
N ASN A 121 15.46 -3.67 14.46
CA ASN A 121 14.94 -4.64 13.51
C ASN A 121 14.69 -6.00 14.17
N ARG A 122 13.47 -6.51 14.03
CA ARG A 122 13.03 -7.78 14.61
C ARG A 122 12.78 -8.88 13.56
N CYS A 123 13.34 -8.74 12.36
CA CYS A 123 13.23 -9.77 11.33
C CYS A 123 14.08 -11.02 11.63
N GLY A 124 15.15 -10.88 12.44
CA GLY A 124 16.05 -11.98 12.82
C GLY A 124 16.55 -12.78 11.60
N SER A 125 16.56 -14.09 11.69
CA SER A 125 16.94 -15.00 10.60
C SER A 125 15.85 -15.24 9.55
N CYS A 126 14.62 -14.72 9.73
CA CYS A 126 13.49 -14.94 8.83
C CYS A 126 13.76 -14.44 7.40
N THR A 127 13.45 -15.26 6.40
CA THR A 127 13.58 -14.95 4.96
C THR A 127 12.29 -15.17 4.17
N ARG A 128 11.14 -15.31 4.83
CA ARG A 128 9.87 -15.68 4.20
C ARG A 128 9.49 -14.73 3.06
N CYS A 129 9.64 -13.41 3.24
CA CYS A 129 9.31 -12.42 2.20
C CYS A 129 10.22 -12.51 0.97
N LEU A 130 11.51 -12.82 1.16
CA LEU A 130 12.44 -13.01 0.05
C LEU A 130 12.06 -14.26 -0.76
N ASN A 131 11.75 -15.36 -0.05
CA ASN A 131 11.38 -16.63 -0.66
C ASN A 131 10.05 -16.55 -1.39
N ALA A 132 9.08 -15.83 -0.84
CA ALA A 132 7.75 -15.65 -1.43
C ALA A 132 7.73 -14.69 -2.62
N CYS A 133 8.77 -13.90 -2.85
CA CYS A 133 8.78 -12.95 -3.97
C CYS A 133 8.80 -13.69 -5.32
N PRO A 134 7.72 -13.63 -6.14
CA PRO A 134 7.58 -14.46 -7.34
C PRO A 134 8.58 -14.09 -8.43
N THR A 135 9.04 -12.85 -8.46
CA THR A 135 10.00 -12.33 -9.44
C THR A 135 11.42 -12.21 -8.88
N LYS A 136 11.63 -12.61 -7.62
CA LYS A 136 12.90 -12.39 -6.91
C LYS A 136 13.38 -10.93 -6.93
N ALA A 137 12.42 -10.01 -6.92
CA ALA A 137 12.71 -8.58 -6.84
C ALA A 137 13.38 -8.19 -5.51
N LEU A 138 13.11 -8.93 -4.43
CA LEU A 138 13.86 -8.84 -3.17
C LEU A 138 15.14 -9.64 -3.31
N GLU A 139 16.20 -9.00 -3.81
CA GLU A 139 17.48 -9.65 -4.15
C GLU A 139 18.31 -10.02 -2.92
N ALA A 140 18.15 -9.26 -1.85
CA ALA A 140 18.76 -9.48 -0.54
C ALA A 140 17.89 -8.82 0.55
N PRO A 141 18.12 -9.10 1.84
CA PRO A 141 17.52 -8.33 2.91
C PRO A 141 17.69 -6.82 2.69
N PHE A 142 16.58 -6.07 2.77
CA PHE A 142 16.53 -4.61 2.61
C PHE A 142 16.88 -4.09 1.20
N ARG A 143 17.04 -4.98 0.22
CA ARG A 143 17.38 -4.59 -1.15
C ARG A 143 16.30 -5.04 -2.13
N LEU A 144 15.54 -4.07 -2.63
CA LEU A 144 14.51 -4.26 -3.64
C LEU A 144 14.99 -3.74 -4.99
N ASN A 145 14.95 -4.60 -6.01
CA ASN A 145 15.03 -4.19 -7.39
C ASN A 145 13.62 -3.86 -7.90
N SER A 146 13.28 -2.57 -7.93
CA SER A 146 11.95 -2.12 -8.33
C SER A 146 11.58 -2.53 -9.74
N ALA A 147 12.53 -2.57 -10.68
CA ALA A 147 12.28 -2.97 -12.07
C ALA A 147 11.79 -4.42 -12.22
N LYS A 148 12.05 -5.27 -11.23
CA LYS A 148 11.54 -6.66 -11.16
C LYS A 148 10.26 -6.79 -10.33
N CYS A 149 9.90 -5.80 -9.53
CA CYS A 149 8.77 -5.88 -8.61
C CYS A 149 7.44 -5.91 -9.36
N LEU A 150 6.59 -6.90 -9.11
CA LEU A 150 5.27 -6.99 -9.76
C LEU A 150 4.40 -5.77 -9.46
N SER A 151 4.51 -5.18 -8.27
CA SER A 151 3.79 -3.96 -7.96
C SER A 151 4.19 -2.83 -8.91
N TYR A 152 5.48 -2.59 -9.12
CA TYR A 152 5.97 -1.62 -10.10
C TYR A 152 5.52 -1.97 -11.53
N LEU A 153 5.72 -3.21 -11.95
CA LEU A 153 5.42 -3.67 -13.32
C LEU A 153 3.93 -3.54 -13.66
N THR A 154 3.06 -3.81 -12.72
CA THR A 154 1.60 -3.80 -12.95
C THR A 154 0.96 -2.42 -12.75
N ILE A 155 1.60 -1.52 -12.01
CA ILE A 155 1.06 -0.20 -11.66
C ILE A 155 1.73 0.92 -12.47
N GLU A 156 3.06 0.97 -12.46
CA GLU A 156 3.84 2.13 -12.95
C GLU A 156 4.44 1.93 -14.33
N TYR A 157 4.86 0.70 -14.63
CA TYR A 157 5.53 0.41 -15.90
C TYR A 157 4.57 0.56 -17.09
N ARG A 158 5.01 1.27 -18.15
CA ARG A 158 4.14 1.63 -19.29
C ARG A 158 4.44 0.82 -20.56
N GLY A 159 5.56 0.11 -20.63
CA GLY A 159 5.94 -0.74 -21.75
C GLY A 159 5.26 -2.11 -21.72
N GLU A 160 5.64 -2.99 -22.62
CA GLU A 160 5.28 -4.39 -22.60
C GLU A 160 5.92 -5.08 -21.41
N LEU A 161 5.18 -5.98 -20.76
CA LEU A 161 5.72 -6.72 -19.61
C LEU A 161 6.84 -7.65 -20.07
N PRO A 162 7.92 -7.78 -19.28
CA PRO A 162 8.96 -8.77 -19.55
C PRO A 162 8.38 -10.17 -19.73
N LEU A 163 9.06 -11.00 -20.53
CA LEU A 163 8.70 -12.41 -20.69
C LEU A 163 8.51 -13.09 -19.33
N ASP A 164 7.60 -14.04 -19.26
CA ASP A 164 7.25 -14.82 -18.06
C ASP A 164 6.61 -14.01 -16.90
N THR A 165 6.45 -12.69 -17.05
CA THR A 165 5.83 -11.88 -16.00
C THR A 165 4.40 -12.36 -15.73
N GLY A 166 3.64 -12.72 -16.76
CA GLY A 166 2.27 -13.21 -16.63
C GLY A 166 2.15 -14.46 -15.76
N GLN A 167 3.03 -15.43 -15.92
CA GLN A 167 3.09 -16.63 -15.08
C GLN A 167 3.41 -16.29 -13.62
N LYS A 168 4.35 -15.36 -13.41
CA LYS A 168 4.77 -14.89 -12.07
C LYS A 168 3.70 -14.05 -11.37
N MET A 169 2.84 -13.38 -12.11
CA MET A 169 1.69 -12.64 -11.58
C MET A 169 0.63 -13.55 -10.96
N GLY A 170 0.47 -14.77 -11.51
CA GLY A 170 -0.61 -15.65 -11.11
C GLY A 170 -1.98 -14.96 -11.28
N LYS A 171 -2.67 -14.72 -10.18
CA LYS A 171 -3.99 -14.07 -10.16
C LYS A 171 -3.92 -12.54 -10.01
N MET A 172 -2.76 -12.00 -9.64
CA MET A 172 -2.60 -10.58 -9.33
C MET A 172 -2.47 -9.75 -10.60
N ILE A 173 -3.53 -9.02 -10.96
CA ILE A 173 -3.56 -8.15 -12.17
C ILE A 173 -3.19 -6.70 -11.87
N TYR A 174 -3.09 -6.31 -10.59
CA TYR A 174 -2.72 -4.97 -10.15
C TYR A 174 -2.06 -5.03 -8.78
N GLY A 175 -0.83 -4.52 -8.65
CA GLY A 175 -0.06 -4.58 -7.41
C GLY A 175 0.45 -5.98 -7.09
N CYS A 176 0.96 -6.15 -5.88
CA CYS A 176 1.45 -7.44 -5.39
C CYS A 176 1.62 -7.38 -3.87
N ASP A 177 1.03 -8.31 -3.13
CA ASP A 177 1.09 -8.36 -1.67
C ASP A 177 1.90 -9.53 -1.14
N GLU A 178 2.56 -10.34 -2.00
CA GLU A 178 3.18 -11.61 -1.61
C GLU A 178 4.21 -11.48 -0.49
N CYS A 179 5.05 -10.45 -0.51
CA CYS A 179 6.02 -10.23 0.56
C CYS A 179 5.38 -9.80 1.89
N GLN A 180 4.22 -9.16 1.86
CA GLN A 180 3.42 -8.84 3.04
C GLN A 180 2.65 -10.06 3.54
N ARG A 181 2.03 -10.84 2.63
CA ARG A 181 1.32 -12.10 2.97
C ARG A 181 2.24 -13.08 3.68
N ALA A 182 3.48 -13.21 3.21
CA ALA A 182 4.46 -14.11 3.78
C ALA A 182 5.04 -13.62 5.12
N CYS A 183 4.85 -12.35 5.45
CA CYS A 183 5.43 -11.77 6.66
C CYS A 183 4.71 -12.26 7.92
N PRO A 184 5.39 -12.93 8.87
CA PRO A 184 4.76 -13.45 10.08
C PRO A 184 4.22 -12.36 11.01
N TRP A 185 4.71 -11.13 10.89
CA TRP A 185 4.23 -10.00 11.67
C TRP A 185 2.82 -9.55 11.26
N ASN A 186 2.38 -9.86 10.04
CA ASN A 186 1.03 -9.55 9.57
C ASN A 186 -0.07 -10.42 10.20
N ARG A 187 0.29 -11.45 10.99
CA ARG A 187 -0.69 -12.16 11.84
C ARG A 187 -1.34 -11.26 12.89
N PHE A 188 -0.68 -10.17 13.27
CA PHE A 188 -1.19 -9.20 14.22
C PHE A 188 -2.01 -8.07 13.56
N ALA A 189 -2.03 -8.01 12.25
CA ALA A 189 -2.81 -7.00 11.54
C ALA A 189 -4.31 -7.24 11.75
N THR A 190 -5.03 -6.18 12.05
CA THR A 190 -6.48 -6.20 12.24
C THR A 190 -7.17 -5.51 11.06
N PRO A 191 -8.41 -5.87 10.71
CA PRO A 191 -9.18 -5.18 9.69
C PRO A 191 -9.29 -3.68 9.95
N SER A 192 -9.29 -2.88 8.88
CA SER A 192 -9.53 -1.44 8.98
C SER A 192 -10.98 -1.17 9.41
N ARG A 193 -11.18 -0.10 10.18
CA ARG A 193 -12.52 0.43 10.50
C ARG A 193 -12.91 1.60 9.59
N THR A 194 -12.03 1.97 8.66
CA THR A 194 -12.28 3.06 7.71
C THR A 194 -13.14 2.55 6.58
N ILE A 195 -14.40 2.97 6.57
CA ILE A 195 -15.42 2.45 5.64
C ILE A 195 -15.08 2.76 4.18
N GLU A 196 -14.35 3.83 3.92
CA GLU A 196 -13.90 4.22 2.60
C GLU A 196 -12.98 3.19 1.95
N PHE A 197 -12.33 2.34 2.74
CA PHE A 197 -11.47 1.26 2.23
C PHE A 197 -12.23 -0.04 1.97
N SER A 198 -13.52 -0.08 2.26
CA SER A 198 -14.35 -1.23 1.94
C SER A 198 -14.51 -1.39 0.43
N PRO A 199 -14.38 -2.61 -0.10
CA PRO A 199 -14.54 -2.87 -1.52
C PRO A 199 -16.00 -2.67 -1.97
N SER A 200 -16.20 -2.24 -3.22
CA SER A 200 -17.53 -2.23 -3.80
C SER A 200 -18.02 -3.67 -4.08
N ALA A 201 -19.34 -3.90 -3.92
CA ALA A 201 -19.93 -5.21 -4.22
C ALA A 201 -19.68 -5.63 -5.67
N SER A 202 -19.75 -4.68 -6.62
CA SER A 202 -19.48 -4.94 -8.03
C SER A 202 -18.07 -5.44 -8.29
N LEU A 203 -17.07 -4.91 -7.58
CA LEU A 203 -15.69 -5.37 -7.72
C LEU A 203 -15.48 -6.79 -7.16
N LEU A 204 -16.16 -7.11 -6.07
CA LEU A 204 -16.05 -8.44 -5.42
C LEU A 204 -16.73 -9.56 -6.23
N THR A 205 -17.70 -9.21 -7.05
CA THR A 205 -18.44 -10.20 -7.86
C THR A 205 -17.87 -10.44 -9.26
N MET A 206 -16.83 -9.66 -9.65
CA MET A 206 -16.22 -9.79 -10.98
C MET A 206 -15.60 -11.17 -11.20
N ARG A 207 -15.96 -11.79 -12.30
CA ARG A 207 -15.37 -13.03 -12.80
C ARG A 207 -14.27 -12.77 -13.81
N LYS A 208 -13.42 -13.74 -14.09
CA LYS A 208 -12.35 -13.61 -15.10
C LYS A 208 -12.88 -13.13 -16.45
N GLU A 209 -14.06 -13.64 -16.86
CA GLU A 209 -14.71 -13.26 -18.10
C GLU A 209 -15.08 -11.76 -18.12
N ASP A 210 -15.54 -11.22 -16.98
CA ASP A 210 -15.90 -9.80 -16.84
C ASP A 210 -14.65 -8.93 -16.96
N TRP A 211 -13.55 -9.34 -16.34
CA TRP A 211 -12.27 -8.66 -16.45
C TRP A 211 -11.76 -8.63 -17.90
N HIS A 212 -11.91 -9.73 -18.66
CA HIS A 212 -11.50 -9.77 -20.06
C HIS A 212 -12.37 -8.94 -20.99
N ARG A 213 -13.66 -8.77 -20.65
CA ARG A 213 -14.64 -7.98 -21.41
C ARG A 213 -14.75 -6.54 -20.94
N LEU A 214 -13.99 -6.14 -19.94
CA LEU A 214 -14.06 -4.81 -19.33
C LEU A 214 -13.82 -3.73 -20.39
N SER A 215 -14.82 -2.91 -20.68
CA SER A 215 -14.68 -1.73 -21.56
C SER A 215 -14.00 -0.57 -20.80
N GLU A 216 -13.51 0.41 -21.58
CA GLU A 216 -12.91 1.60 -20.95
C GLU A 216 -13.94 2.41 -20.15
N GLU A 217 -15.19 2.46 -20.58
CA GLU A 217 -16.29 3.13 -19.89
C GLU A 217 -16.62 2.42 -18.56
N GLN A 218 -16.72 1.09 -18.58
CA GLN A 218 -16.91 0.29 -17.38
C GLN A 218 -15.74 0.45 -16.41
N TYR A 219 -14.50 0.46 -16.92
CA TYR A 219 -13.31 0.73 -16.11
C TYR A 219 -13.37 2.10 -15.44
N ARG A 220 -13.73 3.15 -16.16
CA ARG A 220 -13.84 4.51 -15.61
C ARG A 220 -14.91 4.59 -14.51
N THR A 221 -16.01 3.86 -14.66
CA THR A 221 -17.08 3.79 -13.66
C THR A 221 -16.65 2.97 -12.44
N LEU A 222 -16.15 1.76 -12.65
CA LEU A 222 -15.77 0.81 -11.59
C LEU A 222 -14.66 1.38 -10.69
N PHE A 223 -13.67 2.03 -11.28
CA PHE A 223 -12.51 2.56 -10.57
C PHE A 223 -12.54 4.08 -10.35
N LYS A 224 -13.74 4.68 -10.39
CA LYS A 224 -13.89 6.10 -10.03
C LYS A 224 -13.47 6.31 -8.56
N GLY A 225 -12.42 7.16 -8.34
CA GLY A 225 -11.89 7.40 -6.98
C GLY A 225 -11.11 6.22 -6.39
N SER A 226 -10.63 5.28 -7.20
CA SER A 226 -9.78 4.16 -6.79
C SER A 226 -8.34 4.37 -7.24
N ALA A 227 -7.38 3.84 -6.45
CA ALA A 227 -5.95 3.83 -6.79
C ALA A 227 -5.64 3.04 -8.08
N VAL A 228 -6.54 2.13 -8.51
CA VAL A 228 -6.36 1.35 -9.76
C VAL A 228 -6.25 2.24 -11.00
N LYS A 229 -6.77 3.46 -10.96
CA LYS A 229 -6.60 4.45 -12.03
C LYS A 229 -5.15 4.75 -12.37
N ARG A 230 -4.22 4.52 -11.46
CA ARG A 230 -2.79 4.75 -11.68
C ARG A 230 -2.24 3.91 -12.83
N ALA A 231 -2.69 2.67 -12.99
CA ALA A 231 -2.29 1.82 -14.11
C ALA A 231 -2.86 2.27 -15.47
N LYS A 232 -3.93 3.09 -15.47
CA LYS A 232 -4.76 3.41 -16.64
C LYS A 232 -5.44 2.16 -17.22
N TYR A 233 -6.47 2.35 -18.05
CA TYR A 233 -7.18 1.24 -18.68
C TYR A 233 -6.25 0.31 -19.48
N GLN A 234 -5.39 0.89 -20.31
CA GLN A 234 -4.46 0.13 -21.15
C GLN A 234 -3.48 -0.72 -20.34
N GLY A 235 -2.95 -0.18 -19.21
CA GLY A 235 -2.07 -0.92 -18.32
C GLY A 235 -2.77 -2.08 -17.64
N LEU A 236 -3.98 -1.87 -17.12
CA LEU A 236 -4.77 -2.94 -16.50
C LEU A 236 -5.10 -4.04 -17.52
N MET A 237 -5.56 -3.68 -18.73
CA MET A 237 -5.87 -4.66 -19.79
C MET A 237 -4.64 -5.41 -20.27
N ARG A 238 -3.46 -4.75 -20.34
CA ARG A 238 -2.18 -5.41 -20.60
C ARG A 238 -1.92 -6.49 -19.53
N ASN A 239 -2.08 -6.15 -18.25
CA ASN A 239 -1.85 -7.07 -17.15
C ASN A 239 -2.80 -8.28 -17.21
N ILE A 240 -4.09 -8.04 -17.45
CA ILE A 240 -5.11 -9.09 -17.58
C ILE A 240 -4.76 -10.08 -18.73
N ARG A 241 -4.36 -9.55 -19.89
CA ARG A 241 -3.94 -10.37 -21.03
C ARG A 241 -2.69 -11.19 -20.72
N SER A 242 -1.77 -10.62 -19.96
CA SER A 242 -0.53 -11.31 -19.57
C SER A 242 -0.77 -12.39 -18.52
N ALA A 243 -1.66 -12.18 -17.57
CA ALA A 243 -2.01 -13.13 -16.51
C ALA A 243 -2.77 -14.37 -17.06
N LYS A 244 -3.30 -14.31 -18.28
CA LYS A 244 -4.00 -15.43 -18.94
C LYS A 244 -3.05 -16.53 -19.41
N LYS A 245 -1.80 -16.21 -19.62
CA LYS A 245 -0.77 -17.12 -20.11
C LYS A 245 -0.10 -17.86 -18.96
#